data_e7395baf12ced9220f4cce33f38c7d9d
#
_entry.id   e7395baf12ced9220f4cce33f38c7d9d
#
_cell.length_a   1.000
_cell.length_b   1.000
_cell.length_c   1.000
_cell.angle_alpha   90.00
_cell.angle_beta   90.00
_cell.angle_gamma   90.00
#
_symmetry.space_group_name_H-M   'P 1'
#
loop_
_entity.id
_entity.type
_entity.pdbx_description
1 polymer ?
#
loop_
_entity_poly.entity_id
_entity_poly.type
_entity_poly.pdbx_seq_one_letter_code
_entity_poly.pdbx_strand_id
1 'polypeptide(L)'
;MKYIKGLIIIIVLFFACDFAIERFMKHGVDEMYGLNQHADVLLVGHSHLMLATDKQQMEDDLGIKVSKYTREGVNVSDRKIMIQQFLDSGYGDSLKMVLYGVDLCTFTGEGLSANSYKLFYPFIDDKKIGNYIRQQGGFSDYWLHKLIRTTRYNDDTFKNGTLRGWLHNWSNYKNGTINIEAYRKTLQSGNERHIQMNPELIAEFKETIGMLTGRGITVALVNTPTLDLLNEFEPDKYQMMINWFQAYADEESLVEYWDFNPDYSSRHELFYDRIHLNVQGQKVISPLITEKVKESLNPVFVNR
;
A
#
# COMPACT_ATOMS: atom_id res chain seq x y z
N MET A 1 27.78 -43.50 12.96
CA MET A 1 27.31 -43.33 11.56
C MET A 1 25.80 -43.35 11.37
N LYS A 2 25.02 -44.29 11.96
CA LYS A 2 23.55 -44.37 11.78
C LYS A 2 22.81 -43.11 12.23
N TYR A 3 23.14 -42.54 13.41
CA TYR A 3 22.52 -41.32 13.95
C TYR A 3 22.85 -40.08 13.11
N ILE A 4 24.07 -39.95 12.59
CA ILE A 4 24.46 -38.82 11.72
C ILE A 4 23.66 -38.86 10.41
N LYS A 5 23.46 -40.03 9.81
CA LYS A 5 22.60 -40.16 8.60
C LYS A 5 21.15 -39.77 8.90
N GLY A 6 20.61 -40.19 10.05
CA GLY A 6 19.26 -39.80 10.48
C GLY A 6 19.12 -38.31 10.67
N LEU A 7 20.11 -37.65 11.31
CA LEU A 7 20.12 -36.20 11.51
C LEU A 7 20.17 -35.45 10.17
N ILE A 8 21.00 -35.87 9.23
CA ILE A 8 21.09 -35.27 7.90
C ILE A 8 19.74 -35.37 7.17
N ILE A 9 19.09 -36.52 7.22
CA ILE A 9 17.78 -36.70 6.60
C ILE A 9 16.73 -35.73 7.20
N ILE A 10 16.71 -35.57 8.53
CA ILE A 10 15.79 -34.65 9.20
C ILE A 10 16.04 -33.20 8.76
N ILE A 11 17.31 -32.78 8.68
CA ILE A 11 17.68 -31.44 8.23
C ILE A 11 17.24 -31.21 6.78
N VAL A 12 17.50 -32.18 5.90
CA VAL A 12 17.10 -32.09 4.48
C VAL A 12 15.57 -31.99 4.35
N LEU A 13 14.83 -32.83 5.09
CA LEU A 13 13.35 -32.77 5.09
C LEU A 13 12.83 -31.46 5.65
N PHE A 14 13.44 -30.94 6.72
CA PHE A 14 13.07 -29.63 7.27
C PHE A 14 13.19 -28.52 6.22
N PHE A 15 14.35 -28.40 5.55
CA PHE A 15 14.54 -27.35 4.54
C PHE A 15 13.70 -27.58 3.28
N ALA A 16 13.40 -28.83 2.91
CA ALA A 16 12.49 -29.14 1.82
C ALA A 16 11.04 -28.69 2.13
N CYS A 17 10.57 -28.97 3.33
CA CYS A 17 9.26 -28.49 3.81
C CYS A 17 9.21 -26.96 3.92
N ASP A 18 10.25 -26.34 4.51
CA ASP A 18 10.38 -24.88 4.62
C ASP A 18 10.30 -24.21 3.25
N PHE A 19 11.02 -24.74 2.26
CA PHE A 19 10.97 -24.25 0.88
C PHE A 19 9.57 -24.42 0.25
N ALA A 20 8.94 -25.59 0.40
CA ALA A 20 7.63 -25.84 -0.19
C ALA A 20 6.53 -24.93 0.40
N ILE A 21 6.55 -24.74 1.72
CA ILE A 21 5.63 -23.84 2.41
C ILE A 21 5.88 -22.39 1.97
N GLU A 22 7.14 -21.98 1.90
CA GLU A 22 7.49 -20.64 1.42
C GLU A 22 6.97 -20.38 0.01
N ARG A 23 7.12 -21.32 -0.92
CA ARG A 23 6.62 -21.20 -2.29
C ARG A 23 5.10 -21.02 -2.33
N PHE A 24 4.37 -21.79 -1.51
CA PHE A 24 2.92 -21.65 -1.38
C PHE A 24 2.52 -20.28 -0.82
N MET A 25 3.17 -19.84 0.26
CA MET A 25 2.90 -18.54 0.89
C MET A 25 3.24 -17.39 -0.04
N LYS A 26 4.42 -17.46 -0.69
CA LYS A 26 4.90 -16.42 -1.61
C LYS A 26 3.97 -16.23 -2.80
N HIS A 27 3.51 -17.34 -3.41
CA HIS A 27 2.58 -17.26 -4.53
C HIS A 27 1.30 -16.49 -4.15
N GLY A 28 0.66 -16.84 -3.02
CA GLY A 28 -0.53 -16.12 -2.57
C GLY A 28 -0.28 -14.64 -2.26
N VAL A 29 0.89 -14.31 -1.69
CA VAL A 29 1.28 -12.91 -1.46
C VAL A 29 1.50 -12.17 -2.79
N ASP A 30 2.17 -12.79 -3.76
CA ASP A 30 2.40 -12.19 -5.07
C ASP A 30 1.09 -11.95 -5.82
N GLU A 31 0.14 -12.92 -5.77
CA GLU A 31 -1.22 -12.76 -6.32
C GLU A 31 -1.97 -11.61 -5.64
N MET A 32 -1.92 -11.56 -4.29
CA MET A 32 -2.60 -10.51 -3.53
C MET A 32 -2.15 -9.11 -3.92
N TYR A 33 -0.85 -8.92 -4.17
CA TYR A 33 -0.27 -7.63 -4.52
C TYR A 33 -0.11 -7.42 -6.03
N GLY A 34 -0.32 -8.45 -6.85
CA GLY A 34 -0.12 -8.38 -8.30
C GLY A 34 1.36 -8.23 -8.68
N LEU A 35 2.28 -8.87 -7.94
CA LEU A 35 3.73 -8.78 -8.15
C LEU A 35 4.27 -9.85 -9.13
N ASN A 36 3.40 -10.67 -9.68
CA ASN A 36 3.71 -11.76 -10.61
C ASN A 36 3.06 -11.57 -11.99
N GLN A 37 2.59 -10.35 -12.29
CA GLN A 37 1.94 -10.02 -13.55
C GLN A 37 2.34 -8.63 -14.06
N HIS A 38 2.31 -8.46 -15.39
CA HIS A 38 2.35 -7.12 -15.98
C HIS A 38 1.07 -6.36 -15.61
N ALA A 39 1.20 -5.07 -15.34
CA ALA A 39 0.07 -4.21 -15.05
C ALA A 39 0.17 -2.88 -15.79
N ASP A 40 -1.00 -2.37 -16.23
CA ASP A 40 -1.12 -1.03 -16.78
C ASP A 40 -1.22 0.02 -15.67
N VAL A 41 -1.81 -0.36 -14.53
CA VAL A 41 -2.01 0.50 -13.36
C VAL A 41 -1.46 -0.19 -12.11
N LEU A 42 -0.68 0.56 -11.32
CA LEU A 42 -0.16 0.12 -10.03
C LEU A 42 -0.74 0.99 -8.92
N LEU A 43 -1.41 0.38 -7.95
CA LEU A 43 -1.83 1.04 -6.72
C LEU A 43 -0.75 0.87 -5.66
N VAL A 44 -0.21 1.98 -5.13
CA VAL A 44 0.76 1.98 -4.03
C VAL A 44 0.25 2.89 -2.91
N GLY A 45 0.16 2.36 -1.71
CA GLY A 45 -0.33 3.16 -0.58
C GLY A 45 -0.52 2.34 0.69
N HIS A 46 -0.96 3.03 1.71
CA HIS A 46 -1.31 2.43 3.00
C HIS A 46 -2.77 1.90 3.01
N SER A 47 -3.27 1.61 4.20
CA SER A 47 -4.60 1.02 4.42
C SER A 47 -5.76 1.83 3.84
N HIS A 48 -5.65 3.16 3.73
CA HIS A 48 -6.73 3.99 3.19
C HIS A 48 -7.01 3.63 1.72
N LEU A 49 -5.99 3.70 0.85
CA LEU A 49 -6.13 3.29 -0.56
C LEU A 49 -6.45 1.80 -0.68
N MET A 50 -5.84 0.96 0.20
CA MET A 50 -6.10 -0.49 0.23
C MET A 50 -7.57 -0.81 0.45
N LEU A 51 -8.21 -0.14 1.40
CA LEU A 51 -9.62 -0.40 1.77
C LEU A 51 -10.62 0.35 0.88
N ALA A 52 -10.18 1.40 0.19
CA ALA A 52 -11.03 2.17 -0.73
C ALA A 52 -11.19 1.54 -2.10
N THR A 53 -10.28 0.64 -2.52
CA THR A 53 -10.24 0.10 -3.89
C THR A 53 -10.50 -1.40 -3.93
N ASP A 54 -11.21 -1.86 -4.95
CA ASP A 54 -11.37 -3.27 -5.30
C ASP A 54 -10.69 -3.55 -6.64
N LYS A 55 -9.61 -4.35 -6.62
CA LYS A 55 -8.81 -4.65 -7.80
C LYS A 55 -9.62 -5.36 -8.88
N GLN A 56 -10.44 -6.35 -8.49
CA GLN A 56 -11.22 -7.12 -9.44
C GLN A 56 -12.24 -6.24 -10.15
N GLN A 57 -12.98 -5.42 -9.39
CA GLN A 57 -13.92 -4.46 -9.96
C GLN A 57 -13.22 -3.48 -10.92
N MET A 58 -12.03 -2.97 -10.56
CA MET A 58 -11.27 -2.08 -11.44
C MET A 58 -10.83 -2.78 -12.74
N GLU A 59 -10.34 -4.01 -12.67
CA GLU A 59 -9.95 -4.79 -13.87
C GLU A 59 -11.15 -5.08 -14.78
N ASP A 60 -12.29 -5.44 -14.19
CA ASP A 60 -13.51 -5.75 -14.93
C ASP A 60 -14.06 -4.51 -15.65
N ASP A 61 -14.05 -3.34 -15.01
CA ASP A 61 -14.59 -2.10 -15.56
C ASP A 61 -13.66 -1.44 -16.60
N LEU A 62 -12.34 -1.58 -16.41
CA LEU A 62 -11.34 -0.95 -17.27
C LEU A 62 -10.87 -1.85 -18.42
N GLY A 63 -11.01 -3.17 -18.30
CA GLY A 63 -10.48 -4.13 -19.27
C GLY A 63 -8.96 -4.17 -19.33
N ILE A 64 -8.25 -3.75 -18.26
CA ILE A 64 -6.78 -3.71 -18.16
C ILE A 64 -6.30 -4.43 -16.90
N LYS A 65 -4.98 -4.65 -16.78
CA LYS A 65 -4.40 -5.27 -15.59
C LYS A 65 -4.02 -4.24 -14.53
N VAL A 66 -4.40 -4.55 -13.29
CA VAL A 66 -4.14 -3.72 -12.10
C VAL A 66 -3.30 -4.50 -11.10
N SER A 67 -2.20 -3.94 -10.64
CA SER A 67 -1.46 -4.42 -9.48
C SER A 67 -1.82 -3.58 -8.26
N LYS A 68 -2.20 -4.25 -7.16
CA LYS A 68 -2.63 -3.59 -5.93
C LYS A 68 -1.61 -3.82 -4.82
N TYR A 69 -0.45 -3.14 -4.94
CA TYR A 69 0.60 -3.22 -3.92
C TYR A 69 0.36 -2.19 -2.82
N THR A 70 -0.70 -2.41 -2.05
CA THR A 70 -1.11 -1.58 -0.91
C THR A 70 -1.04 -2.38 0.38
N ARG A 71 -0.55 -1.77 1.48
CA ARG A 71 -0.37 -2.45 2.77
C ARG A 71 -0.64 -1.52 3.95
N GLU A 72 -1.14 -2.08 5.04
CA GLU A 72 -1.31 -1.33 6.28
C GLU A 72 0.05 -0.84 6.81
N GLY A 73 0.10 0.41 7.28
CA GLY A 73 1.23 0.97 8.01
C GLY A 73 2.46 1.36 7.19
N VAL A 74 2.44 1.26 5.86
CA VAL A 74 3.56 1.70 5.01
C VAL A 74 3.68 3.22 4.98
N ASN A 75 4.91 3.70 5.12
CA ASN A 75 5.27 5.12 5.04
C ASN A 75 5.79 5.49 3.63
N VAL A 76 6.30 6.72 3.47
CA VAL A 76 6.85 7.21 2.20
C VAL A 76 8.04 6.36 1.73
N SER A 77 8.98 6.06 2.63
CA SER A 77 10.17 5.25 2.32
C SER A 77 9.82 3.82 1.90
N ASP A 78 8.85 3.20 2.57
CA ASP A 78 8.36 1.88 2.20
C ASP A 78 7.76 1.87 0.79
N ARG A 79 6.97 2.89 0.46
CA ARG A 79 6.33 3.01 -0.87
C ARG A 79 7.36 3.19 -1.98
N LYS A 80 8.46 3.90 -1.71
CA LYS A 80 9.60 3.99 -2.63
C LYS A 80 10.19 2.60 -2.92
N ILE A 81 10.42 1.79 -1.88
CA ILE A 81 10.91 0.42 -2.03
C ILE A 81 9.91 -0.46 -2.80
N MET A 82 8.59 -0.34 -2.51
CA MET A 82 7.54 -1.08 -3.21
C MET A 82 7.52 -0.75 -4.70
N ILE A 83 7.60 0.52 -5.07
CA ILE A 83 7.65 0.99 -6.46
C ILE A 83 8.92 0.47 -7.15
N GLN A 84 10.08 0.62 -6.51
CA GLN A 84 11.35 0.14 -7.07
C GLN A 84 11.32 -1.38 -7.31
N GLN A 85 10.79 -2.14 -6.36
CA GLN A 85 10.64 -3.59 -6.51
C GLN A 85 9.76 -3.94 -7.72
N PHE A 86 8.63 -3.26 -7.89
CA PHE A 86 7.73 -3.51 -9.01
C PHE A 86 8.39 -3.18 -10.36
N LEU A 87 9.04 -2.01 -10.44
CA LEU A 87 9.75 -1.58 -11.64
C LEU A 87 10.94 -2.51 -12.00
N ASP A 88 11.69 -2.97 -11.00
CA ASP A 88 12.86 -3.86 -11.21
C ASP A 88 12.45 -5.31 -11.54
N SER A 89 11.21 -5.72 -11.30
CA SER A 89 10.73 -7.08 -11.56
C SER A 89 10.58 -7.42 -13.05
N GLY A 90 10.60 -6.41 -13.94
CA GLY A 90 10.25 -6.50 -15.35
C GLY A 90 8.74 -6.48 -15.62
N TYR A 91 7.89 -6.60 -14.60
CA TYR A 91 6.44 -6.47 -14.74
C TYR A 91 5.98 -5.01 -14.85
N GLY A 92 6.86 -4.05 -14.50
CA GLY A 92 6.62 -2.62 -14.62
C GLY A 92 6.78 -2.02 -16.02
N ASP A 93 7.22 -2.78 -17.01
CA ASP A 93 7.51 -2.25 -18.36
C ASP A 93 6.26 -1.77 -19.11
N SER A 94 5.06 -2.31 -18.76
CA SER A 94 3.77 -1.90 -19.33
C SER A 94 3.05 -0.82 -18.51
N LEU A 95 3.66 -0.37 -17.41
CA LEU A 95 3.03 0.54 -16.46
C LEU A 95 2.79 1.92 -17.07
N LYS A 96 1.54 2.36 -17.08
CA LYS A 96 1.11 3.65 -17.61
C LYS A 96 0.78 4.64 -16.51
N MET A 97 0.28 4.13 -15.38
CA MET A 97 -0.20 4.94 -14.28
C MET A 97 0.09 4.32 -12.92
N VAL A 98 0.42 5.18 -11.95
CA VAL A 98 0.49 4.82 -10.53
C VAL A 98 -0.55 5.60 -9.74
N LEU A 99 -1.41 4.91 -9.00
CA LEU A 99 -2.25 5.52 -7.97
C LEU A 99 -1.46 5.52 -6.66
N TYR A 100 -0.97 6.68 -6.26
CA TYR A 100 -0.21 6.85 -5.03
C TYR A 100 -1.13 7.38 -3.92
N GLY A 101 -1.44 6.56 -2.93
CA GLY A 101 -2.31 6.96 -1.82
C GLY A 101 -1.67 8.05 -0.97
N VAL A 102 -2.33 9.17 -0.79
CA VAL A 102 -1.92 10.25 0.11
C VAL A 102 -2.99 10.52 1.16
N ASP A 103 -2.61 11.12 2.26
CA ASP A 103 -3.51 11.54 3.34
C ASP A 103 -2.86 12.63 4.22
N LEU A 104 -3.59 13.06 5.25
CA LEU A 104 -3.14 14.06 6.23
C LEU A 104 -1.90 13.64 7.03
N CYS A 105 -1.56 12.35 7.08
CA CYS A 105 -0.39 11.84 7.79
C CYS A 105 0.77 11.42 6.86
N THR A 106 0.67 11.67 5.56
CA THR A 106 1.67 11.24 4.56
C THR A 106 3.08 11.68 4.91
N PHE A 107 3.25 12.90 5.42
CA PHE A 107 4.55 13.47 5.79
C PHE A 107 4.78 13.52 7.31
N THR A 108 4.03 12.74 8.08
CA THR A 108 4.24 12.61 9.52
C THR A 108 5.32 11.58 9.79
N GLY A 109 6.50 12.01 10.28
CA GLY A 109 7.67 11.14 10.43
C GLY A 109 7.56 10.12 11.53
N GLU A 110 6.90 10.46 12.65
CA GLU A 110 6.85 9.60 13.83
C GLU A 110 5.59 8.72 13.87
N GLY A 111 5.78 7.44 14.20
CA GLY A 111 4.70 6.56 14.66
C GLY A 111 3.81 5.93 13.58
N LEU A 112 4.11 6.08 12.28
CA LEU A 112 3.33 5.37 11.26
C LEU A 112 3.65 3.88 11.25
N SER A 113 4.92 3.50 11.35
CA SER A 113 5.32 2.10 11.56
C SER A 113 6.83 1.99 11.84
N ALA A 114 7.24 1.92 13.08
CA ALA A 114 8.65 1.72 13.44
C ALA A 114 9.24 0.37 12.96
N ASN A 115 8.40 -0.54 12.46
CA ASN A 115 8.79 -1.88 12.03
C ASN A 115 8.25 -2.25 10.65
N SER A 116 7.97 -1.26 9.79
CA SER A 116 7.41 -1.48 8.45
C SER A 116 8.32 -2.31 7.55
N TYR A 117 9.65 -2.28 7.77
CA TYR A 117 10.60 -3.14 7.06
C TYR A 117 10.26 -4.64 7.14
N LYS A 118 9.57 -5.09 8.20
CA LYS A 118 9.10 -6.48 8.33
C LYS A 118 8.10 -6.87 7.23
N LEU A 119 7.44 -5.89 6.66
CA LEU A 119 6.53 -6.09 5.54
C LEU A 119 7.24 -6.56 4.26
N PHE A 120 8.56 -6.52 4.24
CA PHE A 120 9.37 -6.93 3.10
C PHE A 120 10.05 -8.30 3.28
N TYR A 121 9.86 -8.99 4.41
CA TYR A 121 10.46 -10.32 4.63
C TYR A 121 10.20 -11.33 3.52
N PRO A 122 9.00 -11.45 2.90
CA PRO A 122 8.77 -12.35 1.78
C PRO A 122 9.69 -12.08 0.58
N PHE A 123 10.24 -10.89 0.48
CA PHE A 123 11.07 -10.41 -0.63
C PHE A 123 12.55 -10.25 -0.26
N ILE A 124 13.00 -10.77 0.88
CA ILE A 124 14.37 -10.61 1.43
C ILE A 124 15.46 -11.15 0.48
N ASP A 125 15.10 -11.96 -0.49
CA ASP A 125 16.03 -12.50 -1.49
C ASP A 125 16.36 -11.48 -2.58
N ASP A 126 15.55 -10.43 -2.77
CA ASP A 126 15.93 -9.27 -3.56
C ASP A 126 17.06 -8.49 -2.86
N LYS A 127 18.07 -8.07 -3.63
CA LYS A 127 19.28 -7.43 -3.07
C LYS A 127 18.99 -6.09 -2.42
N LYS A 128 18.11 -5.27 -3.02
CA LYS A 128 17.78 -3.94 -2.49
C LYS A 128 16.95 -4.08 -1.23
N ILE A 129 15.94 -4.93 -1.27
CA ILE A 129 15.05 -5.23 -0.13
C ILE A 129 15.84 -5.89 1.00
N GLY A 130 16.68 -6.87 0.71
CA GLY A 130 17.53 -7.51 1.71
C GLY A 130 18.45 -6.52 2.42
N ASN A 131 19.03 -5.56 1.68
CA ASN A 131 19.83 -4.48 2.28
C ASN A 131 18.97 -3.56 3.16
N TYR A 132 17.77 -3.19 2.71
CA TYR A 132 16.83 -2.38 3.49
C TYR A 132 16.45 -3.07 4.81
N ILE A 133 16.06 -4.35 4.77
CA ILE A 133 15.76 -5.14 5.96
C ILE A 133 16.96 -5.22 6.91
N ARG A 134 18.16 -5.43 6.38
CA ARG A 134 19.39 -5.53 7.19
C ARG A 134 19.73 -4.22 7.88
N GLN A 135 19.49 -3.08 7.23
CA GLN A 135 19.73 -1.75 7.81
C GLN A 135 18.73 -1.43 8.92
N GLN A 136 17.47 -1.80 8.75
CA GLN A 136 16.40 -1.49 9.69
C GLN A 136 16.30 -2.51 10.84
N GLY A 137 16.36 -3.81 10.54
CA GLY A 137 16.13 -4.90 11.50
C GLY A 137 17.38 -5.45 12.17
N GLY A 138 18.57 -5.12 11.64
CA GLY A 138 19.83 -5.62 12.15
C GLY A 138 20.20 -7.03 11.67
N PHE A 139 21.34 -7.51 12.19
CA PHE A 139 21.99 -8.76 11.70
C PHE A 139 21.20 -10.04 12.02
N SER A 140 20.78 -10.21 13.25
CA SER A 140 20.10 -11.45 13.68
C SER A 140 18.74 -11.63 13.01
N ASP A 141 17.98 -10.55 12.92
CA ASP A 141 16.65 -10.53 12.29
C ASP A 141 16.78 -10.85 10.80
N TYR A 142 17.70 -10.20 10.10
CA TYR A 142 17.98 -10.49 8.68
C TYR A 142 18.31 -11.97 8.45
N TRP A 143 19.26 -12.54 9.20
CA TRP A 143 19.71 -13.91 8.96
C TRP A 143 18.68 -14.97 9.33
N LEU A 144 17.86 -14.74 10.36
CA LEU A 144 16.76 -15.65 10.70
C LEU A 144 15.82 -15.82 9.51
N HIS A 145 15.33 -14.71 8.95
CA HIS A 145 14.40 -14.73 7.82
C HIS A 145 15.06 -15.10 6.49
N LYS A 146 16.40 -14.93 6.38
CA LYS A 146 17.15 -15.38 5.20
C LYS A 146 17.30 -16.90 5.16
N LEU A 147 17.55 -17.52 6.30
CA LEU A 147 17.83 -18.95 6.41
C LEU A 147 16.58 -19.81 6.55
N ILE A 148 15.62 -19.39 7.37
CA ILE A 148 14.35 -20.12 7.60
C ILE A 148 13.20 -19.34 6.93
N ARG A 149 12.82 -19.79 5.76
CA ARG A 149 11.93 -19.06 4.84
C ARG A 149 10.51 -18.91 5.37
N THR A 150 9.97 -19.91 6.05
CA THR A 150 8.63 -19.85 6.66
C THR A 150 8.49 -18.76 7.71
N THR A 151 9.57 -18.36 8.37
CA THR A 151 9.56 -17.26 9.36
C THR A 151 9.20 -15.91 8.74
N ARG A 152 9.34 -15.74 7.42
CA ARG A 152 8.99 -14.53 6.66
C ARG A 152 7.49 -14.21 6.70
N TYR A 153 6.67 -15.20 7.06
CA TYR A 153 5.19 -15.14 7.01
C TYR A 153 4.54 -15.28 8.39
N ASN A 154 5.30 -15.00 9.46
CA ASN A 154 4.78 -15.12 10.82
C ASN A 154 3.70 -14.08 11.16
N ASP A 155 3.67 -12.95 10.46
CA ASP A 155 2.66 -11.92 10.62
C ASP A 155 1.30 -12.38 10.04
N ASP A 156 0.22 -12.11 10.77
CA ASP A 156 -1.14 -12.48 10.34
C ASP A 156 -1.56 -11.75 9.07
N THR A 157 -1.01 -10.57 8.78
CA THR A 157 -1.20 -9.85 7.53
C THR A 157 -0.75 -10.68 6.33
N PHE A 158 0.38 -11.39 6.45
CA PHE A 158 0.85 -12.28 5.38
C PHE A 158 0.02 -13.54 5.24
N LYS A 159 -0.37 -14.16 6.36
CA LYS A 159 -1.23 -15.35 6.33
C LYS A 159 -2.57 -15.03 5.65
N ASN A 160 -3.19 -13.92 6.06
CA ASN A 160 -4.43 -13.44 5.45
C ASN A 160 -4.22 -13.03 3.99
N GLY A 161 -3.13 -12.31 3.68
CA GLY A 161 -2.76 -11.92 2.33
C GLY A 161 -2.55 -13.12 1.41
N THR A 162 -1.85 -14.16 1.90
CA THR A 162 -1.68 -15.43 1.18
C THR A 162 -3.04 -16.06 0.83
N LEU A 163 -3.91 -16.24 1.83
CA LEU A 163 -5.22 -16.86 1.61
C LEU A 163 -6.06 -16.03 0.64
N ARG A 164 -6.08 -14.72 0.81
CA ARG A 164 -6.85 -13.82 -0.06
C ARG A 164 -6.31 -13.79 -1.48
N GLY A 165 -4.98 -13.86 -1.67
CA GLY A 165 -4.37 -13.96 -2.99
C GLY A 165 -4.78 -15.25 -3.70
N TRP A 166 -4.70 -16.39 -3.03
CA TRP A 166 -5.19 -17.68 -3.58
C TRP A 166 -6.68 -17.68 -3.92
N LEU A 167 -7.51 -16.92 -3.16
CA LEU A 167 -8.95 -16.81 -3.37
C LEU A 167 -9.32 -15.65 -4.32
N HIS A 168 -8.35 -14.90 -4.83
CA HIS A 168 -8.56 -13.71 -5.68
C HIS A 168 -9.56 -12.73 -5.02
N ASN A 169 -9.36 -12.45 -3.74
CA ASN A 169 -10.26 -11.62 -2.95
C ASN A 169 -9.61 -10.30 -2.52
N TRP A 170 -9.95 -9.22 -3.18
CA TRP A 170 -9.48 -7.85 -2.88
C TRP A 170 -10.55 -6.97 -2.22
N SER A 171 -11.69 -7.53 -1.85
CA SER A 171 -12.78 -6.79 -1.19
C SER A 171 -12.37 -6.27 0.19
N ASN A 172 -12.97 -5.17 0.61
CA ASN A 172 -12.79 -4.65 1.96
C ASN A 172 -13.42 -5.63 2.98
N TYR A 173 -12.73 -5.83 4.10
CA TYR A 173 -13.14 -6.75 5.18
C TYR A 173 -13.55 -6.01 6.46
N LYS A 174 -13.49 -4.69 6.48
CA LYS A 174 -13.90 -3.87 7.65
C LYS A 174 -15.42 -3.76 7.66
N ASN A 175 -16.06 -4.59 8.47
CA ASN A 175 -17.51 -4.57 8.67
C ASN A 175 -17.87 -3.67 9.86
N GLY A 176 -19.03 -3.01 9.76
CA GLY A 176 -19.52 -2.11 10.80
C GLY A 176 -19.33 -0.64 10.44
N THR A 177 -19.74 0.22 11.35
CA THR A 177 -19.72 1.68 11.18
C THR A 177 -19.19 2.33 12.44
N ILE A 178 -18.42 3.40 12.30
CA ILE A 178 -17.84 4.16 13.40
C ILE A 178 -18.92 4.66 14.38
N ASN A 179 -18.61 4.59 15.67
CA ASN A 179 -19.40 5.25 16.69
C ASN A 179 -18.93 6.71 16.85
N ILE A 180 -19.68 7.64 16.28
CA ILE A 180 -19.35 9.07 16.25
C ILE A 180 -19.27 9.69 17.64
N GLU A 181 -20.18 9.31 18.56
CA GLU A 181 -20.17 9.86 19.92
C GLU A 181 -18.93 9.41 20.70
N ALA A 182 -18.55 8.14 20.56
CA ALA A 182 -17.32 7.63 21.16
C ALA A 182 -16.09 8.33 20.58
N TYR A 183 -16.06 8.55 19.25
CA TYR A 183 -14.95 9.23 18.61
C TYR A 183 -14.84 10.71 19.03
N ARG A 184 -15.95 11.44 19.16
CA ARG A 184 -15.94 12.83 19.70
C ARG A 184 -15.30 12.92 21.08
N LYS A 185 -15.54 11.94 21.96
CA LYS A 185 -14.87 11.85 23.26
C LYS A 185 -13.35 11.62 23.14
N THR A 186 -12.94 10.80 22.18
CA THR A 186 -11.52 10.56 21.90
C THR A 186 -10.82 11.83 21.42
N LEU A 187 -11.43 12.60 20.52
CA LEU A 187 -10.90 13.88 20.05
C LEU A 187 -10.70 14.88 21.22
N GLN A 188 -11.66 14.95 22.14
CA GLN A 188 -11.55 15.81 23.33
C GLN A 188 -10.39 15.41 24.27
N SER A 189 -9.93 14.16 24.23
CA SER A 189 -8.78 13.69 25.03
C SER A 189 -7.41 14.12 24.47
N GLY A 190 -7.37 14.68 23.27
CA GLY A 190 -6.14 15.15 22.62
C GLY A 190 -5.18 14.05 22.17
N ASN A 191 -5.65 12.79 22.09
CA ASN A 191 -4.81 11.64 21.72
C ASN A 191 -4.75 11.38 20.19
N GLU A 192 -5.14 12.35 19.37
CA GLU A 192 -5.02 12.22 17.92
C GLU A 192 -3.61 12.55 17.43
N ARG A 193 -3.27 11.97 16.28
CA ARG A 193 -1.98 12.22 15.62
C ARG A 193 -2.01 13.62 15.00
N HIS A 194 -0.98 14.40 15.29
CA HIS A 194 -0.81 15.73 14.70
C HIS A 194 -0.30 15.65 13.26
N ILE A 195 -0.83 16.53 12.41
CA ILE A 195 -0.36 16.71 11.03
C ILE A 195 1.04 17.35 11.05
N GLN A 196 1.97 16.75 10.30
CA GLN A 196 3.33 17.23 10.17
C GLN A 196 3.72 17.27 8.68
N MET A 197 4.60 18.22 8.34
CA MET A 197 5.19 18.39 7.01
C MET A 197 6.70 18.20 7.11
N ASN A 198 7.16 16.93 7.35
CA ASN A 198 8.57 16.63 7.47
C ASN A 198 9.31 16.84 6.14
N PRO A 199 10.31 17.74 6.07
CA PRO A 199 11.00 18.06 4.83
C PRO A 199 11.73 16.87 4.19
N GLU A 200 12.25 15.94 5.02
CA GLU A 200 12.95 14.75 4.51
C GLU A 200 11.99 13.79 3.81
N LEU A 201 10.80 13.60 4.38
CA LEU A 201 9.75 12.77 3.77
C LEU A 201 9.19 13.43 2.50
N ILE A 202 9.07 14.75 2.48
CA ILE A 202 8.67 15.49 1.28
C ILE A 202 9.72 15.33 0.18
N ALA A 203 11.00 15.43 0.51
CA ALA A 203 12.09 15.24 -0.46
C ALA A 203 12.09 13.80 -1.02
N GLU A 204 11.94 12.80 -0.18
CA GLU A 204 11.87 11.39 -0.61
C GLU A 204 10.61 11.09 -1.44
N PHE A 205 9.47 11.71 -1.08
CA PHE A 205 8.24 11.64 -1.87
C PHE A 205 8.47 12.23 -3.27
N LYS A 206 9.02 13.45 -3.38
CA LYS A 206 9.32 14.10 -4.66
C LYS A 206 10.28 13.27 -5.51
N GLU A 207 11.33 12.69 -4.91
CA GLU A 207 12.24 11.79 -5.60
C GLU A 207 11.51 10.57 -6.17
N THR A 208 10.60 10.00 -5.37
CA THR A 208 9.82 8.82 -5.78
C THR A 208 8.88 9.14 -6.94
N ILE A 209 8.16 10.26 -6.88
CA ILE A 209 7.29 10.70 -7.96
C ILE A 209 8.13 11.03 -9.21
N GLY A 210 9.24 11.77 -9.07
CA GLY A 210 10.15 12.09 -10.17
C GLY A 210 10.75 10.86 -10.87
N MET A 211 10.98 9.76 -10.12
CA MET A 211 11.41 8.49 -10.71
C MET A 211 10.33 7.86 -11.62
N LEU A 212 9.05 8.05 -11.33
CA LEU A 212 7.92 7.57 -12.12
C LEU A 212 7.68 8.47 -13.34
N THR A 213 7.56 9.78 -13.12
CA THR A 213 7.30 10.76 -14.19
C THR A 213 8.46 10.84 -15.18
N GLY A 214 9.71 10.68 -14.72
CA GLY A 214 10.90 10.55 -15.58
C GLY A 214 10.89 9.33 -16.50
N ARG A 215 10.02 8.35 -16.26
CA ARG A 215 9.76 7.19 -17.14
C ARG A 215 8.51 7.39 -18.01
N GLY A 216 7.88 8.55 -17.95
CA GLY A 216 6.63 8.83 -18.66
C GLY A 216 5.40 8.20 -18.03
N ILE A 217 5.47 7.79 -16.76
CA ILE A 217 4.36 7.18 -16.03
C ILE A 217 3.55 8.31 -15.35
N THR A 218 2.24 8.35 -15.62
CA THR A 218 1.33 9.27 -14.92
C THR A 218 1.16 8.85 -13.46
N VAL A 219 1.15 9.81 -12.54
CA VAL A 219 0.94 9.57 -11.11
C VAL A 219 -0.30 10.31 -10.63
N ALA A 220 -1.30 9.58 -10.16
CA ALA A 220 -2.42 10.17 -9.43
C ALA A 220 -2.18 10.08 -7.92
N LEU A 221 -2.09 11.23 -7.27
CA LEU A 221 -2.08 11.35 -5.81
C LEU A 221 -3.53 11.23 -5.33
N VAL A 222 -3.87 10.09 -4.72
CA VAL A 222 -5.25 9.77 -4.36
C VAL A 222 -5.47 9.99 -2.87
N ASN A 223 -6.21 11.04 -2.52
CA ASN A 223 -6.70 11.30 -1.18
C ASN A 223 -8.09 10.67 -1.00
N THR A 224 -8.11 9.48 -0.38
CA THR A 224 -9.36 8.79 -0.08
C THR A 224 -10.04 9.40 1.13
N PRO A 225 -11.38 9.33 1.27
CA PRO A 225 -12.09 9.97 2.36
C PRO A 225 -11.62 9.52 3.75
N THR A 226 -11.44 10.49 4.63
CA THR A 226 -11.32 10.34 6.08
C THR A 226 -12.47 11.10 6.75
N LEU A 227 -12.76 10.76 8.01
CA LEU A 227 -13.91 11.33 8.69
C LEU A 227 -13.77 12.86 8.85
N ASP A 228 -14.84 13.62 8.59
CA ASP A 228 -14.87 15.08 8.71
C ASP A 228 -14.37 15.59 10.06
N LEU A 229 -14.78 14.95 11.16
CA LEU A 229 -14.34 15.29 12.52
C LEU A 229 -12.81 15.20 12.69
N LEU A 230 -12.14 14.30 11.97
CA LEU A 230 -10.69 14.22 12.00
C LEU A 230 -10.05 15.36 11.20
N ASN A 231 -10.65 15.72 10.06
CA ASN A 231 -10.16 16.81 9.22
C ASN A 231 -10.31 18.18 9.93
N GLU A 232 -11.32 18.31 10.81
CA GLU A 232 -11.58 19.48 11.65
C GLU A 232 -10.68 19.57 12.89
N PHE A 233 -9.91 18.54 13.22
CA PHE A 233 -9.04 18.52 14.40
C PHE A 233 -7.90 19.55 14.34
N GLU A 234 -7.24 19.66 13.18
CA GLU A 234 -6.21 20.68 12.87
C GLU A 234 -6.51 21.34 11.51
N PRO A 235 -7.59 22.12 11.37
CA PRO A 235 -8.13 22.53 10.07
C PRO A 235 -7.13 23.33 9.23
N ASP A 236 -6.33 24.20 9.83
CA ASP A 236 -5.32 24.99 9.12
C ASP A 236 -4.21 24.11 8.55
N LYS A 237 -3.75 23.12 9.32
CA LYS A 237 -2.73 22.16 8.86
C LYS A 237 -3.28 21.21 7.80
N TYR A 238 -4.53 20.78 7.97
CA TYR A 238 -5.22 19.99 6.97
C TYR A 238 -5.28 20.74 5.64
N GLN A 239 -5.77 21.99 5.66
CA GLN A 239 -5.85 22.81 4.45
C GLN A 239 -4.49 23.08 3.82
N MET A 240 -3.45 23.31 4.64
CA MET A 240 -2.08 23.48 4.17
C MET A 240 -1.59 22.23 3.43
N MET A 241 -1.89 21.04 3.95
CA MET A 241 -1.51 19.77 3.32
C MET A 241 -2.23 19.56 1.98
N ILE A 242 -3.55 19.79 1.93
CA ILE A 242 -4.34 19.68 0.70
C ILE A 242 -3.84 20.66 -0.36
N ASN A 243 -3.62 21.91 0.02
CA ASN A 243 -3.07 22.93 -0.89
C ASN A 243 -1.68 22.55 -1.40
N TRP A 244 -0.86 21.91 -0.56
CA TRP A 244 0.46 21.45 -0.98
C TRP A 244 0.38 20.35 -2.05
N PHE A 245 -0.50 19.35 -1.89
CA PHE A 245 -0.69 18.30 -2.89
C PHE A 245 -1.25 18.86 -4.20
N GLN A 246 -2.22 19.76 -4.12
CA GLN A 246 -2.78 20.41 -5.31
C GLN A 246 -1.70 21.23 -6.05
N ALA A 247 -0.97 22.08 -5.35
CA ALA A 247 0.09 22.88 -5.95
C ALA A 247 1.19 22.01 -6.58
N TYR A 248 1.57 20.91 -5.91
CA TYR A 248 2.56 19.98 -6.46
C TYR A 248 2.06 19.29 -7.74
N ALA A 249 0.80 18.91 -7.81
CA ALA A 249 0.21 18.35 -9.02
C ALA A 249 0.10 19.40 -10.14
N ASP A 250 -0.21 20.65 -9.83
CA ASP A 250 -0.29 21.74 -10.82
C ASP A 250 1.09 22.10 -11.42
N GLU A 251 2.17 21.87 -10.67
CA GLU A 251 3.54 22.11 -11.13
C GLU A 251 4.11 21.00 -12.02
N GLU A 252 3.58 19.75 -11.92
CA GLU A 252 4.15 18.53 -12.53
C GLU A 252 3.22 17.95 -13.61
N SER A 253 3.63 17.99 -14.88
CA SER A 253 2.77 17.66 -16.03
C SER A 253 2.19 16.22 -16.05
N LEU A 254 2.82 15.29 -15.34
CA LEU A 254 2.38 13.89 -15.25
C LEU A 254 1.85 13.54 -13.85
N VAL A 255 1.50 14.54 -13.05
CA VAL A 255 0.95 14.34 -11.71
C VAL A 255 -0.46 14.92 -11.66
N GLU A 256 -1.38 14.13 -11.14
CA GLU A 256 -2.77 14.53 -10.88
C GLU A 256 -3.05 14.43 -9.37
N TYR A 257 -3.93 15.28 -8.84
CA TYR A 257 -4.40 15.15 -7.45
C TYR A 257 -5.91 14.91 -7.44
N TRP A 258 -6.30 13.79 -6.83
CA TRP A 258 -7.71 13.38 -6.72
C TRP A 258 -8.12 13.40 -5.26
N ASP A 259 -8.93 14.36 -4.87
CA ASP A 259 -9.45 14.51 -3.52
C ASP A 259 -10.90 14.07 -3.42
N PHE A 260 -11.15 12.96 -2.75
CA PHE A 260 -12.49 12.44 -2.49
C PHE A 260 -13.03 12.86 -1.11
N ASN A 261 -12.26 13.59 -0.32
CA ASN A 261 -12.64 13.98 1.03
C ASN A 261 -13.84 14.95 1.08
N PRO A 262 -13.88 16.04 0.28
CA PRO A 262 -14.94 17.03 0.38
C PRO A 262 -16.36 16.46 0.22
N ASP A 263 -16.52 15.49 -0.68
CA ASP A 263 -17.83 14.93 -1.04
C ASP A 263 -18.26 13.77 -0.13
N TYR A 264 -17.32 13.12 0.59
CA TYR A 264 -17.62 11.86 1.28
C TYR A 264 -17.24 11.83 2.75
N SER A 265 -16.49 12.79 3.28
CA SER A 265 -16.02 12.80 4.67
C SER A 265 -17.14 12.88 5.71
N SER A 266 -18.26 13.53 5.39
CA SER A 266 -19.44 13.65 6.25
C SER A 266 -20.41 12.46 6.15
N ARG A 267 -20.16 11.51 5.23
CA ARG A 267 -20.98 10.31 5.06
C ARG A 267 -20.54 9.22 6.02
N HIS A 268 -20.83 9.41 7.31
CA HIS A 268 -20.32 8.60 8.43
C HIS A 268 -20.64 7.11 8.29
N GLU A 269 -21.71 6.73 7.59
CA GLU A 269 -22.08 5.35 7.29
C GLU A 269 -21.04 4.59 6.44
N LEU A 270 -20.15 5.31 5.74
CA LEU A 270 -19.12 4.73 4.88
C LEU A 270 -17.85 4.35 5.64
N PHE A 271 -17.72 4.72 6.93
CA PHE A 271 -16.48 4.55 7.69
C PHE A 271 -16.59 3.42 8.71
N TYR A 272 -15.52 2.63 8.81
CA TYR A 272 -15.30 1.67 9.88
C TYR A 272 -14.74 2.35 11.13
N ASP A 273 -13.76 3.21 10.94
CA ASP A 273 -13.18 4.09 11.94
C ASP A 273 -12.86 5.46 11.31
N ARG A 274 -12.15 6.35 12.03
CA ARG A 274 -11.90 7.73 11.59
C ARG A 274 -11.11 7.88 10.28
N ILE A 275 -10.38 6.84 9.87
CA ILE A 275 -9.49 6.88 8.69
C ILE A 275 -9.77 5.77 7.67
N HIS A 276 -10.55 4.77 8.03
CA HIS A 276 -10.78 3.61 7.18
C HIS A 276 -12.22 3.52 6.71
N LEU A 277 -12.40 3.41 5.41
CA LEU A 277 -13.68 3.05 4.82
C LEU A 277 -14.07 1.62 5.22
N ASN A 278 -15.36 1.39 5.40
CA ASN A 278 -15.92 0.06 5.55
C ASN A 278 -16.29 -0.56 4.18
N VAL A 279 -16.92 -1.73 4.20
CA VAL A 279 -17.35 -2.43 2.96
C VAL A 279 -18.27 -1.55 2.09
N GLN A 280 -19.14 -0.74 2.69
CA GLN A 280 -20.01 0.16 1.93
C GLN A 280 -19.22 1.34 1.35
N GLY A 281 -18.26 1.87 2.11
CA GLY A 281 -17.35 2.92 1.63
C GLY A 281 -16.56 2.47 0.40
N GLN A 282 -16.00 1.24 0.40
CA GLN A 282 -15.33 0.70 -0.78
C GLN A 282 -16.25 0.64 -2.00
N LYS A 283 -17.49 0.14 -1.83
CA LYS A 283 -18.45 0.04 -2.93
C LYS A 283 -18.82 1.39 -3.56
N VAL A 284 -18.71 2.48 -2.79
CA VAL A 284 -18.96 3.84 -3.28
C VAL A 284 -17.69 4.42 -3.91
N ILE A 285 -16.55 4.29 -3.29
CA ILE A 285 -15.32 5.02 -3.68
C ILE A 285 -14.54 4.29 -4.78
N SER A 286 -14.52 2.95 -4.79
CA SER A 286 -13.77 2.20 -5.81
C SER A 286 -14.22 2.50 -7.25
N PRO A 287 -15.53 2.53 -7.58
CA PRO A 287 -15.98 2.91 -8.91
C PRO A 287 -15.60 4.35 -9.30
N LEU A 288 -15.61 5.29 -8.36
CA LEU A 288 -15.22 6.67 -8.63
C LEU A 288 -13.72 6.79 -8.97
N ILE A 289 -12.88 6.08 -8.23
CA ILE A 289 -11.45 6.00 -8.55
C ILE A 289 -11.25 5.34 -9.93
N THR A 290 -12.01 4.28 -10.23
CA THR A 290 -11.96 3.58 -11.51
C THR A 290 -12.33 4.52 -12.68
N GLU A 291 -13.37 5.33 -12.54
CA GLU A 291 -13.75 6.30 -13.57
C GLU A 291 -12.66 7.36 -13.77
N LYS A 292 -12.03 7.87 -12.71
CA LYS A 292 -10.89 8.78 -12.81
C LYS A 292 -9.70 8.15 -13.55
N VAL A 293 -9.40 6.88 -13.30
CA VAL A 293 -8.37 6.14 -14.06
C VAL A 293 -8.72 6.09 -15.54
N LYS A 294 -9.97 5.80 -15.86
CA LYS A 294 -10.46 5.74 -17.23
C LYS A 294 -10.37 7.10 -17.94
N GLU A 295 -10.75 8.18 -17.26
CA GLU A 295 -10.61 9.56 -17.76
C GLU A 295 -9.14 9.90 -18.07
N SER A 296 -8.23 9.62 -17.14
CA SER A 296 -6.81 9.93 -17.27
C SER A 296 -6.11 9.08 -18.35
N LEU A 297 -6.49 7.81 -18.52
CA LEU A 297 -5.91 6.93 -19.53
C LEU A 297 -6.54 7.09 -20.92
N ASN A 298 -7.73 7.68 -21.05
CA ASN A 298 -8.43 7.84 -22.32
C ASN A 298 -7.64 8.57 -23.41
N PRO A 299 -6.83 9.61 -23.13
CA PRO A 299 -5.95 10.21 -24.14
C PRO A 299 -4.98 9.20 -24.77
N VAL A 300 -4.63 8.13 -24.03
CA VAL A 300 -3.71 7.07 -24.48
C VAL A 300 -4.43 6.00 -25.31
N PHE A 301 -5.72 5.78 -25.09
CA PHE A 301 -6.52 4.77 -25.83
C PHE A 301 -7.12 5.30 -27.14
N VAL A 302 -7.28 6.62 -27.30
CA VAL A 302 -7.85 7.24 -28.52
C VAL A 302 -6.87 7.18 -29.71
N ASN A 303 -5.57 6.91 -29.46
CA ASN A 303 -4.52 6.85 -30.50
C ASN A 303 -4.08 5.44 -30.85
N ARG A 304 -4.88 4.40 -30.58
CA ARG A 304 -4.72 3.04 -31.07
C ARG A 304 -5.96 2.63 -31.86
#